data_9d74feea4cd96cb1486dd12d16f3fdb4
#
_entry.id   9d74feea4cd96cb1486dd12d16f3fdb4
#
_cell.length_a   1.000
_cell.length_b   1.000
_cell.length_c   1.000
_cell.angle_alpha   90.00
_cell.angle_beta   90.00
_cell.angle_gamma   90.00
#
_symmetry.space_group_name_H-M   'P 1'
#
loop_
_entity.id
_entity.type
_entity.pdbx_description
1 polymer ?
#
loop_
_entity_poly.entity_id
_entity_poly.type
_entity_poly.pdbx_seq_one_letter_code
_entity_poly.pdbx_strand_id
1 'polypeptide(L)'
;IITIILVVSIIVTYFYFKPYKKALHIVEEVDFGYIDKRMDVKGSTELRQFAKHFNSIMDKNSELDNSRSEFVSNVSHELKTPITSIKVLADSLNTQEDVPVEVYKEFMVDIVSEIDRENKIIEDLLCMVRLDKASATLNISSVNLNELLELVLKRLKPLAQKKNIELLF
;
A
#
# COMPACT_ATOMS: atom_id res chain seq x y z
N ILE A 1 -9.05 49.94 40.56
CA ILE A 1 -10.01 48.90 40.17
C ILE A 1 -9.89 48.61 38.68
N ILE A 2 -10.00 49.58 37.80
CA ILE A 2 -9.89 49.40 36.33
C ILE A 2 -8.57 48.79 35.93
N THR A 3 -7.46 49.23 36.47
CA THR A 3 -6.11 48.69 36.17
C THR A 3 -5.96 47.22 36.58
N ILE A 4 -6.53 46.84 37.72
CA ILE A 4 -6.51 45.43 38.19
C ILE A 4 -7.33 44.56 37.27
N ILE A 5 -8.50 45.00 36.84
CA ILE A 5 -9.34 44.25 35.90
C ILE A 5 -8.61 44.05 34.58
N LEU A 6 -7.93 45.06 34.07
CA LEU A 6 -7.19 45.00 32.83
C LEU A 6 -6.01 44.02 32.92
N VAL A 7 -5.26 44.04 34.02
CA VAL A 7 -4.14 43.08 34.23
C VAL A 7 -4.66 41.62 34.32
N VAL A 8 -5.74 41.41 35.10
CA VAL A 8 -6.36 40.08 35.21
C VAL A 8 -6.85 39.58 33.86
N SER A 9 -7.50 40.44 33.07
CA SER A 9 -7.96 40.10 31.72
C SER A 9 -6.82 39.68 30.82
N ILE A 10 -5.69 40.36 30.83
CA ILE A 10 -4.50 40.03 30.04
C ILE A 10 -3.94 38.66 30.48
N ILE A 11 -3.84 38.42 31.79
CA ILE A 11 -3.33 37.16 32.33
C ILE A 11 -4.22 35.98 31.91
N VAL A 12 -5.53 36.12 32.07
CA VAL A 12 -6.53 35.11 31.72
C VAL A 12 -6.45 34.82 30.21
N THR A 13 -6.41 35.86 29.39
CA THR A 13 -6.28 35.74 27.93
C THR A 13 -5.00 35.00 27.55
N TYR A 14 -3.85 35.35 28.15
CA TYR A 14 -2.59 34.68 27.88
C TYR A 14 -2.61 33.18 28.20
N PHE A 15 -3.15 32.82 29.40
CA PHE A 15 -3.24 31.41 29.79
C PHE A 15 -4.25 30.64 28.92
N TYR A 16 -5.32 31.28 28.46
CA TYR A 16 -6.32 30.67 27.61
C TYR A 16 -5.77 30.39 26.19
N PHE A 17 -4.98 31.33 25.63
CA PHE A 17 -4.43 31.17 24.27
C PHE A 17 -3.12 30.34 24.17
N LYS A 18 -2.42 30.16 25.28
CA LYS A 18 -1.17 29.39 25.32
C LYS A 18 -1.32 27.96 24.74
N PRO A 19 -2.33 27.15 25.10
CA PRO A 19 -2.49 25.81 24.54
C PRO A 19 -2.83 25.81 23.05
N TYR A 20 -3.51 26.83 22.53
CA TYR A 20 -3.77 26.96 21.10
C TYR A 20 -2.50 27.24 20.29
N LYS A 21 -1.61 28.10 20.80
CA LYS A 21 -0.31 28.35 20.18
C LYS A 21 0.54 27.08 20.14
N LYS A 22 0.52 26.27 21.19
CA LYS A 22 1.20 24.98 21.22
C LYS A 22 0.63 24.02 20.19
N ALA A 23 -0.69 23.95 20.04
CA ALA A 23 -1.35 23.11 19.05
C ALA A 23 -0.97 23.54 17.62
N LEU A 24 -1.00 24.86 17.35
CA LEU A 24 -0.61 25.39 16.03
C LEU A 24 0.84 25.03 15.69
N HIS A 25 1.77 25.20 16.62
CA HIS A 25 3.18 24.86 16.42
C HIS A 25 3.39 23.37 16.08
N ILE A 26 2.64 22.47 16.72
CA ILE A 26 2.69 21.03 16.40
C ILE A 26 2.19 20.79 14.98
N VAL A 27 1.12 21.46 14.55
CA VAL A 27 0.63 21.34 13.16
C VAL A 27 1.66 21.84 12.17
N GLU A 28 2.33 22.97 12.43
CA GLU A 28 3.42 23.49 11.60
C GLU A 28 4.59 22.51 11.52
N GLU A 29 5.01 21.89 12.65
CA GLU A 29 6.07 20.88 12.65
C GLU A 29 5.72 19.67 11.76
N VAL A 30 4.46 19.23 11.77
CA VAL A 30 4.00 18.12 10.91
C VAL A 30 4.03 18.53 9.43
N ASP A 31 3.66 19.77 9.10
CA ASP A 31 3.72 20.30 7.73
C ASP A 31 5.16 20.32 7.19
N PHE A 32 6.16 20.54 8.05
CA PHE A 32 7.59 20.42 7.74
C PHE A 32 8.12 18.97 7.66
N GLY A 33 7.26 17.94 7.84
CA GLY A 33 7.61 16.54 7.66
C GLY A 33 7.90 15.73 8.94
N TYR A 34 7.67 16.32 10.13
CA TYR A 34 7.79 15.59 11.41
C TYR A 34 6.50 14.80 11.74
N ILE A 35 6.25 13.74 10.98
CA ILE A 35 5.01 12.95 11.01
C ILE A 35 4.78 12.23 12.36
N ASP A 36 5.83 12.01 13.15
CA ASP A 36 5.74 11.32 14.45
C ASP A 36 5.27 12.17 15.61
N LYS A 37 5.04 13.47 15.37
CA LYS A 37 4.55 14.38 16.42
C LYS A 37 3.11 14.07 16.78
N ARG A 38 2.85 14.03 18.09
CA ARG A 38 1.51 13.86 18.66
C ARG A 38 1.16 15.09 19.47
N MET A 39 -0.11 15.46 19.40
CA MET A 39 -0.63 16.63 20.11
C MET A 39 -1.07 16.24 21.53
N ASP A 40 -0.24 16.63 22.50
CA ASP A 40 -0.60 16.57 23.92
C ASP A 40 -0.87 17.98 24.44
N VAL A 41 -2.14 18.40 24.42
CA VAL A 41 -2.57 19.73 24.83
C VAL A 41 -3.61 19.65 25.95
N LYS A 42 -3.34 20.38 27.01
CA LYS A 42 -4.29 20.62 28.09
C LYS A 42 -5.01 21.92 27.79
N GLY A 43 -6.35 21.89 27.72
CA GLY A 43 -7.12 23.07 27.35
C GLY A 43 -8.63 22.81 27.41
N SER A 44 -9.38 23.60 26.64
CA SER A 44 -10.84 23.44 26.53
C SER A 44 -11.21 22.05 25.99
N THR A 45 -12.48 21.68 26.16
CA THR A 45 -13.01 20.39 25.66
C THR A 45 -12.85 20.28 24.16
N GLU A 46 -13.06 21.37 23.44
CA GLU A 46 -12.92 21.46 21.97
C GLU A 46 -11.47 21.22 21.53
N LEU A 47 -10.51 21.84 22.22
CA LEU A 47 -9.10 21.66 21.92
C LEU A 47 -8.62 20.23 22.20
N ARG A 48 -9.14 19.59 23.26
CA ARG A 48 -8.86 18.18 23.55
C ARG A 48 -9.44 17.24 22.50
N GLN A 49 -10.68 17.53 22.02
CA GLN A 49 -11.27 16.77 20.92
C GLN A 49 -10.49 16.95 19.63
N PHE A 50 -10.09 18.19 19.31
CA PHE A 50 -9.22 18.46 18.17
C PHE A 50 -7.92 17.68 18.25
N ALA A 51 -7.22 17.71 19.40
CA ALA A 51 -5.99 16.95 19.60
C ALA A 51 -6.19 15.43 19.41
N LYS A 52 -7.31 14.90 19.91
CA LYS A 52 -7.65 13.47 19.72
C LYS A 52 -7.86 13.11 18.25
N HIS A 53 -8.62 13.92 17.51
CA HIS A 53 -8.83 13.68 16.07
C HIS A 53 -7.54 13.86 15.27
N PHE A 54 -6.74 14.89 15.58
CA PHE A 54 -5.43 15.10 14.97
C PHE A 54 -4.53 13.88 15.17
N ASN A 55 -4.39 13.39 16.40
CA ASN A 55 -3.59 12.22 16.69
C ASN A 55 -4.08 10.97 15.95
N SER A 56 -5.41 10.78 15.88
CA SER A 56 -5.99 9.67 15.11
C SER A 56 -5.67 9.74 13.60
N ILE A 57 -5.62 10.96 13.05
CA ILE A 57 -5.20 11.15 11.65
C ILE A 57 -3.70 10.84 11.50
N MET A 58 -2.86 11.27 12.44
CA MET A 58 -1.43 10.97 12.43
C MET A 58 -1.15 9.48 12.58
N ASP A 59 -1.89 8.76 13.44
CA ASP A 59 -1.77 7.32 13.59
C ASP A 59 -2.11 6.59 12.29
N LYS A 60 -3.21 6.96 11.63
CA LYS A 60 -3.59 6.40 10.33
C LYS A 60 -2.57 6.70 9.24
N ASN A 61 -2.01 7.90 9.23
CA ASN A 61 -0.99 8.28 8.26
C ASN A 61 0.30 7.48 8.46
N SER A 62 0.73 7.31 9.71
CA SER A 62 1.90 6.48 10.06
C SER A 62 1.68 5.00 9.68
N GLU A 63 0.46 4.47 9.90
CA GLU A 63 0.09 3.10 9.49
C GLU A 63 0.15 2.94 7.97
N LEU A 64 -0.36 3.92 7.21
CA LEU A 64 -0.28 3.93 5.75
C LEU A 64 1.16 3.98 5.24
N ASP A 65 2.01 4.82 5.83
CA ASP A 65 3.42 4.93 5.45
C ASP A 65 4.19 3.64 5.75
N ASN A 66 3.93 3.01 6.90
CA ASN A 66 4.52 1.72 7.25
C ASN A 66 4.07 0.63 6.27
N SER A 67 2.77 0.55 5.99
CA SER A 67 2.21 -0.41 5.02
C SER A 67 2.80 -0.21 3.62
N ARG A 68 2.96 1.04 3.18
CA ARG A 68 3.60 1.37 1.91
C ARG A 68 5.07 0.96 1.87
N SER A 69 5.81 1.20 2.95
CA SER A 69 7.22 0.82 3.07
C SER A 69 7.40 -0.69 3.05
N GLU A 70 6.55 -1.41 3.80
CA GLU A 70 6.51 -2.86 3.81
C GLU A 70 6.16 -3.44 2.43
N PHE A 71 5.16 -2.88 1.76
CA PHE A 71 4.80 -3.25 0.39
C PHE A 71 5.99 -3.11 -0.56
N VAL A 72 6.69 -1.95 -0.57
CA VAL A 72 7.86 -1.73 -1.43
C VAL A 72 8.99 -2.71 -1.11
N SER A 73 9.23 -3.00 0.16
CA SER A 73 10.23 -3.97 0.60
C SER A 73 9.89 -5.37 0.10
N ASN A 74 8.66 -5.83 0.30
CA ASN A 74 8.20 -7.16 -0.10
C ASN A 74 8.26 -7.31 -1.63
N VAL A 75 7.77 -6.32 -2.39
CA VAL A 75 7.88 -6.29 -3.85
C VAL A 75 9.33 -6.41 -4.31
N SER A 76 10.23 -5.65 -3.69
CA SER A 76 11.66 -5.68 -4.04
C SER A 76 12.28 -7.06 -3.78
N HIS A 77 11.88 -7.74 -2.72
CA HIS A 77 12.34 -9.09 -2.40
C HIS A 77 11.76 -10.13 -3.38
N GLU A 78 10.47 -10.07 -3.67
CA GLU A 78 9.79 -10.99 -4.59
C GLU A 78 10.31 -10.87 -6.03
N LEU A 79 10.67 -9.67 -6.49
CA LEU A 79 11.26 -9.45 -7.80
C LEU A 79 12.75 -9.80 -7.87
N LYS A 80 13.51 -9.63 -6.78
CA LYS A 80 14.94 -9.90 -6.76
C LYS A 80 15.27 -11.38 -6.94
N THR A 81 14.46 -12.27 -6.39
CA THR A 81 14.69 -13.72 -6.42
C THR A 81 14.71 -14.28 -7.85
N PRO A 82 13.64 -14.12 -8.66
CA PRO A 82 13.63 -14.62 -10.04
C PRO A 82 14.68 -13.94 -10.93
N ILE A 83 14.91 -12.62 -10.77
CA ILE A 83 15.96 -11.92 -11.51
C ILE A 83 17.34 -12.52 -11.19
N THR A 84 17.60 -12.86 -9.93
CA THR A 84 18.86 -13.50 -9.56
C THR A 84 18.97 -14.90 -10.15
N SER A 85 17.90 -15.67 -10.18
CA SER A 85 17.85 -17.00 -10.82
C SER A 85 18.16 -16.91 -12.31
N ILE A 86 17.48 -16.01 -13.03
CA ILE A 86 17.72 -15.75 -14.45
C ILE A 86 19.21 -15.39 -14.70
N LYS A 87 19.75 -14.51 -13.85
CA LYS A 87 21.13 -14.09 -13.94
C LYS A 87 22.11 -15.26 -13.77
N VAL A 88 21.90 -16.09 -12.76
CA VAL A 88 22.74 -17.28 -12.51
C VAL A 88 22.70 -18.25 -13.69
N LEU A 89 21.51 -18.51 -14.24
CA LEU A 89 21.34 -19.36 -15.42
C LEU A 89 22.09 -18.79 -16.65
N ALA A 90 21.92 -17.49 -16.89
CA ALA A 90 22.60 -16.81 -18.01
C ALA A 90 24.14 -16.78 -17.83
N ASP A 91 24.61 -16.47 -16.62
CA ASP A 91 26.04 -16.44 -16.28
C ASP A 91 26.66 -17.86 -16.44
N SER A 92 25.93 -18.91 -16.05
CA SER A 92 26.37 -20.30 -16.23
C SER A 92 26.56 -20.69 -17.71
N LEU A 93 25.68 -20.21 -18.59
CA LEU A 93 25.82 -20.40 -20.02
C LEU A 93 27.01 -19.63 -20.61
N ASN A 94 27.28 -18.43 -20.12
CA ASN A 94 28.36 -17.58 -20.62
C ASN A 94 29.76 -18.05 -20.20
N THR A 95 29.87 -18.80 -19.12
CA THR A 95 31.16 -19.23 -18.55
C THR A 95 31.62 -20.61 -19.08
N GLN A 96 30.73 -21.35 -19.75
CA GLN A 96 31.06 -22.68 -20.30
C GLN A 96 31.45 -22.57 -21.77
N GLU A 97 32.63 -23.07 -22.12
CA GLU A 97 33.03 -23.26 -23.49
C GLU A 97 32.45 -24.60 -24.01
N ASP A 98 31.95 -24.65 -25.25
CA ASP A 98 31.40 -25.84 -25.93
C ASP A 98 30.15 -26.47 -25.23
N VAL A 99 29.19 -25.65 -24.83
CA VAL A 99 27.89 -26.13 -24.28
C VAL A 99 27.13 -26.87 -25.39
N PRO A 100 26.69 -28.13 -25.19
CA PRO A 100 25.83 -28.83 -26.14
C PRO A 100 24.52 -28.05 -26.37
N VAL A 101 24.03 -28.07 -27.61
CA VAL A 101 22.83 -27.33 -28.02
C VAL A 101 21.60 -27.75 -27.18
N GLU A 102 21.53 -29.01 -26.78
CA GLU A 102 20.46 -29.54 -25.95
C GLU A 102 20.45 -28.90 -24.56
N VAL A 103 21.60 -28.78 -23.92
CA VAL A 103 21.77 -28.13 -22.61
C VAL A 103 21.45 -26.65 -22.73
N TYR A 104 21.90 -26.00 -23.80
CA TYR A 104 21.57 -24.60 -24.06
C TYR A 104 20.06 -24.38 -24.16
N LYS A 105 19.32 -25.26 -24.83
CA LYS A 105 17.85 -25.21 -24.93
C LYS A 105 17.18 -25.42 -23.59
N GLU A 106 17.64 -26.33 -22.73
CA GLU A 106 17.11 -26.55 -21.41
C GLU A 106 17.23 -25.28 -20.56
N PHE A 107 18.40 -24.66 -20.49
CA PHE A 107 18.60 -23.40 -19.77
C PHE A 107 17.70 -22.26 -20.30
N MET A 108 17.54 -22.19 -21.63
CA MET A 108 16.64 -21.18 -22.21
C MET A 108 15.16 -21.41 -21.82
N VAL A 109 14.71 -22.66 -21.72
CA VAL A 109 13.38 -23.01 -21.25
C VAL A 109 13.20 -22.58 -19.78
N ASP A 110 14.20 -22.81 -18.94
CA ASP A 110 14.17 -22.43 -17.53
C ASP A 110 14.15 -20.90 -17.38
N ILE A 111 14.96 -20.17 -18.16
CA ILE A 111 14.96 -18.70 -18.19
C ILE A 111 13.57 -18.16 -18.60
N VAL A 112 12.97 -18.71 -19.66
CA VAL A 112 11.64 -18.30 -20.12
C VAL A 112 10.58 -18.58 -19.04
N SER A 113 10.65 -19.75 -18.39
CA SER A 113 9.74 -20.11 -17.31
C SER A 113 9.83 -19.13 -16.13
N GLU A 114 11.03 -18.69 -15.78
CA GLU A 114 11.23 -17.71 -14.69
C GLU A 114 10.75 -16.32 -15.09
N ILE A 115 10.91 -15.90 -16.35
CA ILE A 115 10.34 -14.66 -16.89
C ILE A 115 8.80 -14.68 -16.83
N ASP A 116 8.17 -15.81 -17.20
CA ASP A 116 6.72 -15.96 -17.15
C ASP A 116 6.20 -15.88 -15.71
N ARG A 117 6.93 -16.44 -14.75
CA ARG A 117 6.65 -16.32 -13.31
C ARG A 117 6.75 -14.88 -12.84
N GLU A 118 7.79 -14.15 -13.25
CA GLU A 118 7.98 -12.73 -12.94
C GLU A 118 6.82 -11.89 -13.46
N ASN A 119 6.42 -12.08 -14.71
CA ASN A 119 5.28 -11.38 -15.30
C ASN A 119 4.00 -11.60 -14.52
N LYS A 120 3.77 -12.82 -14.02
CA LYS A 120 2.61 -13.12 -13.18
C LYS A 120 2.65 -12.36 -11.85
N ILE A 121 3.81 -12.30 -11.19
CA ILE A 121 3.98 -11.52 -9.96
C ILE A 121 3.66 -10.05 -10.21
N ILE A 122 4.16 -9.47 -11.30
CA ILE A 122 3.89 -8.09 -11.69
C ILE A 122 2.39 -7.87 -11.93
N GLU A 123 1.70 -8.78 -12.63
CA GLU A 123 0.26 -8.70 -12.86
C GLU A 123 -0.53 -8.75 -11.54
N ASP A 124 -0.18 -9.63 -10.62
CA ASP A 124 -0.80 -9.75 -9.30
C ASP A 124 -0.61 -8.48 -8.47
N LEU A 125 0.60 -7.89 -8.48
CA LEU A 125 0.90 -6.61 -7.83
C LEU A 125 0.08 -5.44 -8.42
N LEU A 126 -0.01 -5.35 -9.75
CA LEU A 126 -0.83 -4.34 -10.41
C LEU A 126 -2.32 -4.52 -10.11
N CYS A 127 -2.80 -5.75 -9.98
CA CYS A 127 -4.15 -6.05 -9.56
C CYS A 127 -4.42 -5.55 -8.12
N MET A 128 -3.51 -5.81 -7.17
CA MET A 128 -3.58 -5.29 -5.80
C MET A 128 -3.69 -3.76 -5.76
N VAL A 129 -2.80 -3.06 -6.46
CA VAL A 129 -2.82 -1.58 -6.52
C VAL A 129 -4.12 -1.03 -7.11
N ARG A 130 -4.69 -1.73 -8.10
CA ARG A 130 -5.99 -1.36 -8.68
C ARG A 130 -7.15 -1.59 -7.71
N LEU A 131 -7.13 -2.67 -6.94
CA LEU A 131 -8.15 -2.98 -5.94
C LEU A 131 -8.15 -1.96 -4.80
N ASP A 132 -6.99 -1.51 -4.33
CA ASP A 132 -6.89 -0.46 -3.32
C ASP A 132 -7.51 0.85 -3.79
N LYS A 133 -7.32 1.23 -5.05
CA LYS A 133 -7.97 2.40 -5.65
C LYS A 133 -9.46 2.18 -5.92
N ALA A 134 -9.85 0.97 -6.31
CA ALA A 134 -11.24 0.64 -6.64
C ALA A 134 -12.13 0.54 -5.39
N SER A 135 -11.58 0.29 -4.20
CA SER A 135 -12.34 0.28 -2.94
C SER A 135 -13.06 1.62 -2.67
N ALA A 136 -12.56 2.72 -3.25
CA ALA A 136 -13.18 4.05 -3.18
C ALA A 136 -14.34 4.26 -4.20
N THR A 137 -14.50 3.37 -5.20
CA THR A 137 -15.43 3.55 -6.33
C THR A 137 -16.23 2.27 -6.66
N LEU A 138 -16.49 1.43 -5.65
CA LEU A 138 -17.31 0.23 -5.84
C LEU A 138 -18.70 0.60 -6.30
N ASN A 139 -19.07 0.14 -7.50
CA ASN A 139 -20.43 0.25 -8.01
C ASN A 139 -21.26 -0.92 -7.46
N ILE A 140 -21.83 -0.73 -6.27
CA ILE A 140 -22.66 -1.74 -5.62
C ILE A 140 -24.03 -1.72 -6.27
N SER A 141 -24.37 -2.80 -6.98
CA SER A 141 -25.68 -2.97 -7.61
C SER A 141 -26.24 -4.35 -7.29
N SER A 142 -27.57 -4.49 -7.38
CA SER A 142 -28.22 -5.80 -7.28
C SER A 142 -27.95 -6.60 -8.55
N VAL A 143 -27.34 -7.76 -8.42
CA VAL A 143 -26.98 -8.62 -9.56
C VAL A 143 -27.64 -9.98 -9.40
N ASN A 144 -28.18 -10.52 -10.51
CA ASN A 144 -28.68 -11.89 -10.55
C ASN A 144 -27.47 -12.86 -10.53
N LEU A 145 -27.36 -13.63 -9.46
CA LEU A 145 -26.23 -14.53 -9.23
C LEU A 145 -26.14 -15.61 -10.33
N ASN A 146 -27.27 -16.13 -10.80
CA ASN A 146 -27.30 -17.16 -11.83
C ASN A 146 -26.79 -16.64 -13.19
N GLU A 147 -27.19 -15.44 -13.58
CA GLU A 147 -26.72 -14.80 -14.82
C GLU A 147 -25.20 -14.51 -14.74
N LEU A 148 -24.72 -14.07 -13.57
CA LEU A 148 -23.30 -13.85 -13.34
C LEU A 148 -22.52 -15.16 -13.42
N LEU A 149 -23.03 -16.23 -12.84
CA LEU A 149 -22.42 -17.56 -12.85
C LEU A 149 -22.32 -18.08 -14.29
N GLU A 150 -23.38 -18.00 -15.07
CA GLU A 150 -23.38 -18.41 -16.49
C GLU A 150 -22.34 -17.64 -17.29
N LEU A 151 -22.22 -16.34 -17.07
CA LEU A 151 -21.22 -15.49 -17.74
C LEU A 151 -19.78 -15.89 -17.40
N VAL A 152 -19.52 -16.23 -16.13
CA VAL A 152 -18.19 -16.70 -15.67
C VAL A 152 -17.89 -18.08 -16.27
N LEU A 153 -18.83 -19.00 -16.24
CA LEU A 153 -18.70 -20.35 -16.81
C LEU A 153 -18.43 -20.30 -18.32
N LYS A 154 -19.13 -19.43 -19.05
CA LYS A 154 -18.90 -19.18 -20.47
C LYS A 154 -17.47 -18.73 -20.76
N ARG A 155 -16.86 -17.92 -19.89
CA ARG A 155 -15.46 -17.47 -20.02
C ARG A 155 -14.46 -18.57 -19.66
N LEU A 156 -14.79 -19.44 -18.70
CA LEU A 156 -13.92 -20.54 -18.27
C LEU A 156 -13.95 -21.74 -19.19
N LYS A 157 -15.03 -21.94 -19.95
CA LYS A 157 -15.23 -23.08 -20.86
C LYS A 157 -14.06 -23.33 -21.81
N PRO A 158 -13.48 -22.32 -22.52
CA PRO A 158 -12.33 -22.54 -23.40
C PRO A 158 -11.08 -23.01 -22.65
N LEU A 159 -10.87 -22.49 -21.41
CA LEU A 159 -9.72 -22.87 -20.56
C LEU A 159 -9.86 -24.30 -20.04
N ALA A 160 -11.07 -24.69 -19.64
CA ALA A 160 -11.39 -26.05 -19.19
C ALA A 160 -11.20 -27.05 -20.35
N GLN A 161 -11.69 -26.74 -21.54
CA GLN A 161 -11.50 -27.57 -22.73
C GLN A 161 -10.03 -27.77 -23.10
N LYS A 162 -9.22 -26.71 -23.01
CA LYS A 162 -7.76 -26.79 -23.28
C LYS A 162 -7.05 -27.72 -22.28
N LYS A 163 -7.58 -27.88 -21.07
CA LYS A 163 -7.02 -28.75 -20.02
C LYS A 163 -7.73 -30.10 -19.88
N ASN A 164 -8.67 -30.43 -20.80
CA ASN A 164 -9.53 -31.63 -20.72
C ASN A 164 -10.30 -31.75 -19.39
N ILE A 165 -10.78 -30.61 -18.85
CA ILE A 165 -11.60 -30.56 -17.62
C ILE A 165 -13.07 -30.37 -18.03
N GLU A 166 -13.94 -31.23 -17.52
CA GLU A 166 -15.39 -31.10 -17.68
C GLU A 166 -15.95 -30.17 -16.59
N LEU A 167 -16.73 -29.16 -17.00
CA LEU A 167 -17.42 -28.28 -16.07
C LEU A 167 -18.84 -28.82 -15.86
N LEU A 168 -19.13 -29.31 -14.67
CA LEU A 168 -20.46 -29.75 -14.23
C LEU A 168 -21.10 -28.64 -13.38
N PHE A 169 -22.35 -28.23 -13.73
CA PHE A 169 -23.11 -27.18 -13.01
C PHE A 169 -24.63 -27.36 -13.18
#